data_7f52a35f0abbe719051dedd40a72cae6
#
_entry.id   7f52a35f0abbe719051dedd40a72cae6
#
_cell.length_a   1.000
_cell.length_b   1.000
_cell.length_c   1.000
_cell.angle_alpha   90.00
_cell.angle_beta   90.00
_cell.angle_gamma   90.00
#
_symmetry.space_group_name_H-M   'P 1'
#
loop_
_entity.id
_entity.type
_entity.pdbx_description
1 polymer ?
#
loop_
_entity_poly.entity_id
_entity_poly.type
_entity_poly.pdbx_seq_one_letter_code
_entity_poly.pdbx_strand_id
1 'polypeptide(L)'
;MARPSPQTERIVSLVELLRSQPRTGRSLADIARHLGVAKATCYPMVVALTEAGWLVRHPTRKTYQLGPALVPIGAAAAAALDVLDLARPGMQELADTADMACVAFVPSGADLVVSEIVQPAGGRRGTLGLRLGDRVQIIPPLGSVVAAWFSEDARWQWYRAGAEEFGVDPDAVEAAYGPVLELVRKRGF
;
A
#
# COMPACT_ATOMS: atom_id res chain seq x y z
N MET A 1 -16.99 -19.75 2.34
CA MET A 1 -16.16 -18.61 2.78
C MET A 1 -16.31 -18.45 4.28
N ALA A 2 -15.19 -18.37 5.02
CA ALA A 2 -15.24 -18.13 6.47
C ALA A 2 -15.78 -16.72 6.74
N ARG A 3 -16.63 -16.58 7.77
CA ARG A 3 -17.19 -15.28 8.16
C ARG A 3 -16.08 -14.45 8.81
N PRO A 4 -15.79 -13.23 8.32
CA PRO A 4 -14.74 -12.40 8.91
C PRO A 4 -15.04 -12.11 10.39
N SER A 5 -13.98 -12.03 11.22
CA SER A 5 -14.14 -11.63 12.62
C SER A 5 -14.22 -10.10 12.72
N PRO A 6 -15.33 -9.51 13.16
CA PRO A 6 -15.46 -8.06 13.26
C PRO A 6 -14.37 -7.39 14.11
N GLN A 7 -13.87 -8.11 15.11
CA GLN A 7 -12.79 -7.60 15.97
C GLN A 7 -11.45 -7.57 15.23
N THR A 8 -11.15 -8.59 14.43
CA THR A 8 -9.93 -8.64 13.60
C THR A 8 -9.95 -7.54 12.56
N GLU A 9 -11.08 -7.32 11.87
CA GLU A 9 -11.24 -6.23 10.91
C GLU A 9 -11.01 -4.87 11.54
N ARG A 10 -11.51 -4.64 12.77
CA ARG A 10 -11.26 -3.40 13.51
C ARG A 10 -9.79 -3.19 13.83
N ILE A 11 -9.06 -4.24 14.21
CA ILE A 11 -7.61 -4.15 14.47
C ILE A 11 -6.86 -3.78 13.20
N VAL A 12 -7.16 -4.42 12.07
CA VAL A 12 -6.57 -4.09 10.76
C VAL A 12 -6.86 -2.63 10.40
N SER A 13 -8.12 -2.20 10.48
CA SER A 13 -8.53 -0.83 10.17
C SER A 13 -7.87 0.22 11.08
N LEU A 14 -7.65 -0.09 12.36
CA LEU A 14 -6.94 0.76 13.30
C LEU A 14 -5.46 0.94 12.90
N VAL A 15 -4.78 -0.16 12.57
CA VAL A 15 -3.37 -0.13 12.14
C VAL A 15 -3.22 0.69 10.86
N GLU A 16 -4.09 0.48 9.87
CA GLU A 16 -4.10 1.24 8.62
C GLU A 16 -4.38 2.73 8.83
N LEU A 17 -5.33 3.07 9.71
CA LEU A 17 -5.58 4.47 10.09
C LEU A 17 -4.33 5.15 10.64
N LEU A 18 -3.58 4.48 11.53
CA LEU A 18 -2.36 5.05 12.13
C LEU A 18 -1.20 5.11 11.13
N ARG A 19 -1.13 4.14 10.20
CA ARG A 19 -0.16 4.14 9.10
C ARG A 19 -0.28 5.39 8.22
N SER A 20 -1.51 5.84 7.93
CA SER A 20 -1.75 7.02 7.09
C SER A 20 -1.26 8.34 7.70
N GLN A 21 -1.00 8.39 9.02
CA GLN A 21 -0.57 9.60 9.72
C GLN A 21 0.55 9.32 10.74
N PRO A 22 1.73 8.90 10.29
CA PRO A 22 2.77 8.35 11.15
C PRO A 22 3.34 9.36 12.16
N ARG A 23 3.27 10.67 11.88
CA ARG A 23 3.88 11.71 12.74
C ARG A 23 2.92 12.33 13.75
N THR A 24 1.66 12.43 13.44
CA THR A 24 0.65 13.11 14.28
C THR A 24 -0.04 12.15 15.24
N GLY A 25 -0.24 10.92 14.80
CA GLY A 25 -1.04 9.92 15.50
C GLY A 25 -2.52 10.29 15.57
N ARG A 26 -3.29 9.50 16.32
CA ARG A 26 -4.72 9.70 16.55
C ARG A 26 -5.08 9.55 18.01
N SER A 27 -6.04 10.35 18.49
CA SER A 27 -6.60 10.17 19.82
C SER A 27 -7.48 8.92 19.89
N LEU A 28 -7.72 8.39 21.10
CA LEU A 28 -8.67 7.29 21.29
C LEU A 28 -10.06 7.63 20.74
N ALA A 29 -10.46 8.90 20.83
CA ALA A 29 -11.75 9.35 20.31
C ALA A 29 -11.82 9.29 18.78
N ASP A 30 -10.73 9.66 18.09
CA ASP A 30 -10.66 9.62 16.63
C ASP A 30 -10.62 8.18 16.13
N ILE A 31 -9.86 7.30 16.81
CA ILE A 31 -9.81 5.88 16.49
C ILE A 31 -11.21 5.25 16.66
N ALA A 32 -11.88 5.48 17.80
CA ALA A 32 -13.21 4.94 18.06
C ALA A 32 -14.24 5.41 17.02
N ARG A 33 -14.16 6.70 16.61
CA ARG A 33 -15.03 7.27 15.57
C ARG A 33 -14.78 6.61 14.22
N HIS A 34 -13.51 6.43 13.84
CA HIS A 34 -13.14 5.76 12.59
C HIS A 34 -13.63 4.32 12.53
N LEU A 35 -13.52 3.59 13.65
CA LEU A 35 -13.96 2.21 13.75
C LEU A 35 -15.49 2.05 13.92
N GLY A 36 -16.24 3.14 14.07
CA GLY A 36 -17.68 3.10 14.31
C GLY A 36 -18.07 2.44 15.65
N VAL A 37 -17.22 2.54 16.68
CA VAL A 37 -17.47 1.90 18.00
C VAL A 37 -17.41 2.90 19.16
N ALA A 38 -17.99 2.52 20.29
CA ALA A 38 -17.84 3.29 21.52
C ALA A 38 -16.38 3.29 22.01
N LYS A 39 -15.93 4.37 22.66
CA LYS A 39 -14.60 4.45 23.26
C LYS A 39 -14.29 3.30 24.23
N ALA A 40 -15.31 2.86 25.00
CA ALA A 40 -15.18 1.72 25.91
C ALA A 40 -14.84 0.41 25.17
N THR A 41 -15.39 0.21 23.98
CA THR A 41 -15.08 -0.95 23.12
C THR A 41 -13.72 -0.83 22.44
N CYS A 42 -13.31 0.39 22.07
CA CYS A 42 -12.04 0.65 21.43
C CYS A 42 -10.85 0.53 22.40
N TYR A 43 -11.02 0.96 23.65
CA TYR A 43 -9.95 1.06 24.64
C TYR A 43 -9.20 -0.25 24.91
N PRO A 44 -9.86 -1.42 25.13
CA PRO A 44 -9.15 -2.68 25.33
C PRO A 44 -8.27 -3.09 24.14
N MET A 45 -8.70 -2.83 22.90
CA MET A 45 -7.92 -3.12 21.70
C MET A 45 -6.64 -2.25 21.65
N VAL A 46 -6.79 -0.96 21.93
CA VAL A 46 -5.65 -0.03 21.96
C VAL A 46 -4.68 -0.37 23.08
N VAL A 47 -5.19 -0.78 24.26
CA VAL A 47 -4.33 -1.22 25.39
C VAL A 47 -3.53 -2.45 24.99
N ALA A 48 -4.19 -3.50 24.50
CA ALA A 48 -3.52 -4.75 24.12
C ALA A 48 -2.43 -4.50 23.04
N LEU A 49 -2.72 -3.67 22.03
CA LEU A 49 -1.73 -3.32 21.00
C LEU A 49 -0.58 -2.48 21.57
N THR A 50 -0.86 -1.64 22.59
CA THR A 50 0.18 -0.84 23.27
C THR A 50 1.08 -1.73 24.13
N GLU A 51 0.51 -2.68 24.87
CA GLU A 51 1.25 -3.68 25.65
C GLU A 51 2.11 -4.59 24.77
N ALA A 52 1.64 -4.94 23.57
CA ALA A 52 2.41 -5.66 22.58
C ALA A 52 3.48 -4.80 21.88
N GLY A 53 3.56 -3.50 22.17
CA GLY A 53 4.48 -2.56 21.53
C GLY A 53 4.15 -2.23 20.07
N TRP A 54 2.98 -2.66 19.58
CA TRP A 54 2.49 -2.31 18.24
C TRP A 54 2.03 -0.87 18.15
N LEU A 55 1.59 -0.32 19.28
CA LEU A 55 1.27 1.09 19.44
C LEU A 55 2.14 1.71 20.51
N VAL A 56 2.38 3.02 20.36
CA VAL A 56 2.94 3.87 21.40
C VAL A 56 2.02 5.06 21.64
N ARG A 57 1.84 5.41 22.91
CA ARG A 57 1.06 6.58 23.30
C ARG A 57 1.97 7.77 23.53
N HIS A 58 1.71 8.87 22.85
CA HIS A 58 2.44 10.11 23.08
C HIS A 58 2.09 10.67 24.48
N PRO A 59 3.07 10.94 25.36
CA PRO A 59 2.80 11.26 26.75
C PRO A 59 1.98 12.55 26.93
N THR A 60 2.27 13.58 26.15
CA THR A 60 1.63 14.89 26.26
C THR A 60 0.34 14.98 25.43
N ARG A 61 0.44 14.66 24.15
CA ARG A 61 -0.71 14.77 23.20
C ARG A 61 -1.77 13.70 23.42
N LYS A 62 -1.45 12.64 24.16
CA LYS A 62 -2.32 11.47 24.40
C LYS A 62 -2.85 10.84 23.12
N THR A 63 -2.10 10.97 22.02
CA THR A 63 -2.35 10.31 20.74
C THR A 63 -1.60 9.00 20.65
N TYR A 64 -2.11 8.06 19.83
CA TYR A 64 -1.51 6.76 19.55
C TYR A 64 -0.87 6.80 18.16
N GLN A 65 0.29 6.15 18.05
CA GLN A 65 1.05 5.98 16.81
C GLN A 65 1.48 4.53 16.69
N LEU A 66 1.91 4.10 15.48
CA LEU A 66 2.51 2.78 15.31
C LEU A 66 3.79 2.66 16.14
N GLY A 67 3.94 1.54 16.82
CA GLY A 67 5.04 1.25 17.72
C GLY A 67 6.19 0.48 17.05
N PRO A 68 7.38 0.49 17.69
CA PRO A 68 8.60 -0.10 17.12
C PRO A 68 8.55 -1.62 16.98
N ALA A 69 7.66 -2.32 17.70
CA ALA A 69 7.51 -3.77 17.55
C ALA A 69 6.99 -4.19 16.15
N LEU A 70 6.45 -3.26 15.36
CA LEU A 70 6.05 -3.51 13.97
C LEU A 70 7.25 -3.51 13.00
N VAL A 71 8.39 -2.92 13.37
CA VAL A 71 9.58 -2.85 12.50
C VAL A 71 10.11 -4.26 12.16
N PRO A 72 10.37 -5.15 13.13
CA PRO A 72 10.82 -6.51 12.81
C PRO A 72 9.76 -7.33 12.05
N ILE A 73 8.46 -7.07 12.29
CA ILE A 73 7.38 -7.73 11.55
C ILE A 73 7.42 -7.31 10.07
N GLY A 74 7.55 -6.02 9.80
CA GLY A 74 7.69 -5.50 8.44
C GLY A 74 8.98 -6.00 7.76
N ALA A 75 10.09 -6.06 8.48
CA ALA A 75 11.35 -6.61 7.97
C ALA A 75 11.23 -8.09 7.60
N ALA A 76 10.58 -8.90 8.45
CA ALA A 76 10.33 -10.30 8.17
C ALA A 76 9.41 -10.50 6.95
N ALA A 77 8.38 -9.66 6.81
CA ALA A 77 7.51 -9.67 5.64
C ALA A 77 8.27 -9.31 4.35
N ALA A 78 9.14 -8.30 4.41
CA ALA A 78 9.98 -7.91 3.27
C ALA A 78 10.99 -9.01 2.89
N ALA A 79 11.62 -9.65 3.88
CA ALA A 79 12.55 -10.75 3.66
C ALA A 79 11.91 -12.02 3.05
N ALA A 80 10.59 -12.15 3.12
CA ALA A 80 9.85 -13.23 2.46
C ALA A 80 9.59 -12.94 0.96
N LEU A 81 10.02 -11.82 0.44
CA LEU A 81 9.87 -11.42 -0.96
C LEU A 81 11.17 -11.68 -1.74
N ASP A 82 11.59 -12.95 -1.81
CA ASP A 82 12.86 -13.40 -2.47
C ASP A 82 13.00 -12.82 -3.90
N VAL A 83 11.89 -12.56 -4.58
CA VAL A 83 11.87 -11.96 -5.92
C VAL A 83 12.52 -10.58 -5.97
N LEU A 84 12.48 -9.82 -4.88
CA LEU A 84 13.10 -8.49 -4.82
C LEU A 84 14.63 -8.57 -4.81
N ASP A 85 15.19 -9.55 -4.11
CA ASP A 85 16.64 -9.78 -4.11
C ASP A 85 17.15 -10.18 -5.49
N LEU A 86 16.39 -11.01 -6.21
CA LEU A 86 16.69 -11.38 -7.60
C LEU A 86 16.54 -10.19 -8.56
N ALA A 87 15.58 -9.30 -8.32
CA ALA A 87 15.30 -8.14 -9.18
C ALA A 87 16.29 -6.99 -8.96
N ARG A 88 16.86 -6.85 -7.75
CA ARG A 88 17.70 -5.71 -7.35
C ARG A 88 18.85 -5.38 -8.32
N PRO A 89 19.66 -6.35 -8.85
CA PRO A 89 20.70 -6.03 -9.82
C PRO A 89 20.15 -5.40 -11.11
N GLY A 90 19.06 -5.94 -11.66
CA GLY A 90 18.40 -5.36 -12.84
C GLY A 90 17.77 -4.00 -12.56
N MET A 91 17.21 -3.80 -11.37
CA MET A 91 16.69 -2.50 -10.94
C MET A 91 17.82 -1.45 -10.85
N GLN A 92 19.01 -1.83 -10.39
CA GLN A 92 20.17 -0.94 -10.32
C GLN A 92 20.62 -0.54 -11.72
N GLU A 93 20.73 -1.51 -12.64
CA GLU A 93 21.09 -1.24 -14.04
C GLU A 93 20.10 -0.29 -14.73
N LEU A 94 18.79 -0.51 -14.51
CA LEU A 94 17.75 0.38 -15.02
C LEU A 94 17.84 1.77 -14.40
N ALA A 95 18.04 1.88 -13.10
CA ALA A 95 18.16 3.15 -12.40
C ALA A 95 19.37 3.96 -12.93
N ASP A 96 20.51 3.29 -13.10
CA ASP A 96 21.74 3.91 -13.58
C ASP A 96 21.63 4.34 -15.06
N THR A 97 21.01 3.49 -15.90
CA THR A 97 20.81 3.77 -17.32
C THR A 97 19.85 4.92 -17.57
N ALA A 98 18.77 4.99 -16.79
CA ALA A 98 17.74 6.03 -16.93
C ALA A 98 18.05 7.31 -16.15
N ASP A 99 19.07 7.31 -15.28
CA ASP A 99 19.37 8.35 -14.27
C ASP A 99 18.13 8.71 -13.42
N MET A 100 17.33 7.69 -13.07
CA MET A 100 16.09 7.80 -12.33
C MET A 100 15.96 6.69 -11.28
N ALA A 101 15.21 6.97 -10.20
CA ALA A 101 14.89 5.92 -9.24
C ALA A 101 14.04 4.81 -9.88
N CYS A 102 14.45 3.55 -9.66
CA CYS A 102 13.66 2.38 -10.01
C CYS A 102 12.87 1.91 -8.79
N VAL A 103 11.57 1.71 -8.94
CA VAL A 103 10.67 1.35 -7.83
C VAL A 103 10.01 0.01 -8.13
N ALA A 104 10.12 -0.94 -7.20
CA ALA A 104 9.36 -2.17 -7.27
C ALA A 104 8.10 -2.07 -6.42
N PHE A 105 7.01 -2.56 -6.99
CA PHE A 105 5.71 -2.66 -6.34
C PHE A 105 5.31 -4.13 -6.21
N VAL A 106 4.69 -4.47 -5.08
CA VAL A 106 4.08 -5.78 -4.86
C VAL A 106 2.58 -5.61 -4.69
N PRO A 107 1.75 -6.36 -5.43
CA PRO A 107 0.30 -6.32 -5.25
C PRO A 107 -0.12 -6.75 -3.84
N SER A 108 -1.04 -6.00 -3.23
CA SER A 108 -1.61 -6.28 -1.91
C SER A 108 -3.08 -5.88 -1.88
N GLY A 109 -3.98 -6.83 -2.10
CA GLY A 109 -5.41 -6.56 -2.29
C GLY A 109 -5.65 -5.72 -3.55
N ALA A 110 -6.31 -4.58 -3.40
CA ALA A 110 -6.59 -3.63 -4.48
C ALA A 110 -5.47 -2.60 -4.71
N ASP A 111 -4.37 -2.67 -3.94
CA ASP A 111 -3.28 -1.70 -3.98
C ASP A 111 -1.97 -2.34 -4.46
N LEU A 112 -1.05 -1.47 -4.85
CA LEU A 112 0.37 -1.76 -5.00
C LEU A 112 1.10 -1.20 -3.77
N VAL A 113 1.97 -2.01 -3.16
CA VAL A 113 2.83 -1.57 -2.05
C VAL A 113 4.23 -1.34 -2.59
N VAL A 114 4.80 -0.17 -2.33
CA VAL A 114 6.21 0.13 -2.62
C VAL A 114 7.09 -0.77 -1.75
N SER A 115 7.74 -1.74 -2.37
CA SER A 115 8.50 -2.78 -1.66
C SER A 115 10.01 -2.62 -1.81
N GLU A 116 10.48 -1.92 -2.84
CA GLU A 116 11.88 -1.60 -3.05
C GLU A 116 12.03 -0.27 -3.79
N ILE A 117 13.06 0.49 -3.47
CA ILE A 117 13.44 1.72 -4.17
C ILE A 117 14.95 1.71 -4.38
N VAL A 118 15.38 1.66 -5.62
CA VAL A 118 16.79 1.71 -6.00
C VAL A 118 17.10 3.07 -6.63
N GLN A 119 18.12 3.75 -6.14
CA GLN A 119 18.57 5.05 -6.66
C GLN A 119 19.73 4.85 -7.63
N PRO A 120 19.88 5.69 -8.67
CA PRO A 120 21.06 5.67 -9.53
C PRO A 120 22.33 5.99 -8.74
N ALA A 121 23.41 5.32 -9.03
CA ALA A 121 24.68 5.42 -8.28
C ALA A 121 25.30 6.83 -8.29
N GLY A 122 25.11 7.62 -9.37
CA GLY A 122 25.62 8.98 -9.53
C GLY A 122 24.56 10.06 -9.68
N GLY A 123 23.28 9.69 -9.61
CA GLY A 123 22.17 10.53 -9.99
C GLY A 123 21.59 11.39 -8.88
N ARG A 124 20.73 12.33 -9.28
CA ARG A 124 19.90 13.09 -8.35
C ARG A 124 18.93 12.13 -7.64
N ARG A 125 18.87 12.17 -6.33
CA ARG A 125 17.86 11.45 -5.54
C ARG A 125 16.48 12.01 -5.84
N GLY A 126 15.91 11.59 -6.96
CA GLY A 126 14.56 11.89 -7.38
C GLY A 126 13.68 10.68 -7.11
N THR A 127 12.90 10.71 -6.04
CA THR A 127 11.75 9.84 -5.90
C THR A 127 10.52 10.67 -6.24
N LEU A 128 9.49 10.06 -6.81
CA LEU A 128 8.16 10.66 -6.99
C LEU A 128 7.45 10.95 -5.64
N GLY A 129 8.23 11.19 -4.56
CA GLY A 129 7.73 11.31 -3.20
C GLY A 129 7.36 9.98 -2.54
N LEU A 130 7.58 8.86 -3.22
CA LEU A 130 7.28 7.51 -2.73
C LEU A 130 8.27 7.07 -1.66
N ARG A 131 7.77 6.31 -0.70
CA ARG A 131 8.55 5.68 0.39
C ARG A 131 8.24 4.20 0.45
N LEU A 132 9.16 3.41 0.97
CA LEU A 132 8.90 2.01 1.29
C LEU A 132 7.65 1.88 2.16
N GLY A 133 6.75 0.97 1.78
CA GLY A 133 5.47 0.75 2.44
C GLY A 133 4.35 1.69 2.01
N ASP A 134 4.60 2.68 1.15
CA ASP A 134 3.51 3.47 0.57
C ASP A 134 2.60 2.59 -0.26
N ARG A 135 1.30 2.89 -0.20
CA ARG A 135 0.29 2.20 -1.00
C ARG A 135 -0.17 3.09 -2.13
N VAL A 136 -0.22 2.52 -3.30
CA VAL A 136 -0.71 3.16 -4.52
C VAL A 136 -1.86 2.33 -5.05
N GLN A 137 -3.00 2.94 -5.29
CA GLN A 137 -4.14 2.22 -5.86
C GLN A 137 -3.81 1.69 -7.26
N ILE A 138 -4.25 0.47 -7.53
CA ILE A 138 -4.15 -0.14 -8.88
C ILE A 138 -5.28 0.41 -9.73
N ILE A 139 -5.16 1.67 -10.12
CA ILE A 139 -6.10 2.35 -11.02
C ILE A 139 -5.34 2.92 -12.23
N PRO A 140 -6.04 3.16 -13.36
CA PRO A 140 -5.42 3.83 -14.51
C PRO A 140 -4.86 5.22 -14.13
N PRO A 141 -3.74 5.65 -14.74
CA PRO A 141 -2.87 4.92 -15.68
C PRO A 141 -1.82 4.04 -14.98
N LEU A 142 -1.53 4.29 -13.70
CA LEU A 142 -0.38 3.72 -12.98
C LEU A 142 -0.45 2.18 -12.87
N GLY A 143 -1.64 1.64 -12.69
CA GLY A 143 -1.87 0.21 -12.58
C GLY A 143 -1.78 -0.57 -13.91
N SER A 144 -1.64 0.08 -15.06
CA SER A 144 -1.73 -0.55 -16.38
C SER A 144 -0.72 -1.69 -16.59
N VAL A 145 0.51 -1.52 -16.11
CA VAL A 145 1.56 -2.55 -16.24
C VAL A 145 1.20 -3.83 -15.50
N VAL A 146 0.54 -3.72 -14.35
CA VAL A 146 0.09 -4.87 -13.55
C VAL A 146 -1.22 -5.43 -14.10
N ALA A 147 -2.17 -4.54 -14.43
CA ALA A 147 -3.50 -4.91 -14.93
C ALA A 147 -3.45 -5.65 -16.27
N ALA A 148 -2.42 -5.42 -17.08
CA ALA A 148 -2.19 -6.15 -18.32
C ALA A 148 -2.12 -7.67 -18.10
N TRP A 149 -1.71 -8.13 -16.92
CA TRP A 149 -1.56 -9.55 -16.59
C TRP A 149 -2.70 -10.09 -15.73
N PHE A 150 -3.72 -9.29 -15.46
CA PHE A 150 -4.90 -9.72 -14.72
C PHE A 150 -5.75 -10.69 -15.55
N SER A 151 -6.52 -11.55 -14.86
CA SER A 151 -7.63 -12.27 -15.48
C SER A 151 -8.68 -11.28 -16.00
N GLU A 152 -9.59 -11.74 -16.86
CA GLU A 152 -10.66 -10.90 -17.39
C GLU A 152 -11.52 -10.27 -16.29
N ASP A 153 -11.94 -11.08 -15.30
CA ASP A 153 -12.72 -10.60 -14.15
C ASP A 153 -11.96 -9.54 -13.33
N ALA A 154 -10.65 -9.76 -13.09
CA ALA A 154 -9.83 -8.81 -12.34
C ALA A 154 -9.59 -7.51 -13.13
N ARG A 155 -9.49 -7.58 -14.47
CA ARG A 155 -9.44 -6.39 -15.34
C ARG A 155 -10.72 -5.58 -15.29
N TRP A 156 -11.87 -6.25 -15.31
CA TRP A 156 -13.16 -5.59 -15.16
C TRP A 156 -13.29 -4.87 -13.81
N GLN A 157 -12.82 -5.49 -12.73
CA GLN A 157 -12.77 -4.81 -11.41
C GLN A 157 -11.85 -3.59 -11.47
N TRP A 158 -10.73 -3.67 -12.17
CA TRP A 158 -9.81 -2.56 -12.35
C TRP A 158 -10.43 -1.42 -13.17
N TYR A 159 -11.15 -1.71 -14.26
CA TYR A 159 -11.88 -0.70 -15.02
C TYR A 159 -12.95 -0.02 -14.17
N ARG A 160 -13.69 -0.76 -13.37
CA ARG A 160 -14.71 -0.21 -12.46
C ARG A 160 -14.08 0.69 -11.39
N ALA A 161 -12.96 0.31 -10.81
CA ALA A 161 -12.25 1.14 -9.84
C ALA A 161 -11.77 2.47 -10.47
N GLY A 162 -11.26 2.43 -11.71
CA GLY A 162 -10.91 3.63 -12.46
C GLY A 162 -12.14 4.49 -12.80
N ALA A 163 -13.24 3.86 -13.18
CA ALA A 163 -14.48 4.54 -13.48
C ALA A 163 -15.05 5.30 -12.26
N GLU A 164 -15.01 4.68 -11.08
CA GLU A 164 -15.40 5.30 -9.82
C GLU A 164 -14.52 6.50 -9.47
N GLU A 165 -13.20 6.36 -9.62
CA GLU A 165 -12.23 7.44 -9.32
C GLU A 165 -12.40 8.64 -10.26
N PHE A 166 -12.63 8.41 -11.55
CA PHE A 166 -12.73 9.47 -12.56
C PHE A 166 -14.18 9.94 -12.81
N GLY A 167 -15.17 9.30 -12.22
CA GLY A 167 -16.58 9.64 -12.42
C GLY A 167 -17.07 9.40 -13.86
N VAL A 168 -16.58 8.33 -14.51
CA VAL A 168 -16.91 7.95 -15.89
C VAL A 168 -17.49 6.56 -15.95
N ASP A 169 -17.97 6.14 -17.14
CA ASP A 169 -18.45 4.77 -17.36
C ASP A 169 -17.27 3.79 -17.44
N PRO A 170 -17.38 2.56 -16.87
CA PRO A 170 -16.35 1.52 -17.00
C PRO A 170 -15.99 1.18 -18.44
N ASP A 171 -16.96 1.20 -19.36
CA ASP A 171 -16.73 0.92 -20.80
C ASP A 171 -15.83 2.01 -21.42
N ALA A 172 -15.96 3.25 -20.97
CA ALA A 172 -15.07 4.34 -21.41
C ALA A 172 -13.63 4.13 -20.91
N VAL A 173 -13.45 3.59 -19.69
CA VAL A 173 -12.14 3.22 -19.16
C VAL A 173 -11.54 2.05 -19.94
N GLU A 174 -12.34 1.01 -20.26
CA GLU A 174 -11.91 -0.10 -21.10
C GLU A 174 -11.48 0.37 -22.49
N ALA A 175 -12.28 1.20 -23.15
CA ALA A 175 -11.96 1.74 -24.46
C ALA A 175 -10.65 2.54 -24.47
N ALA A 176 -10.37 3.28 -23.40
CA ALA A 176 -9.15 4.08 -23.26
C ALA A 176 -7.91 3.24 -22.93
N TYR A 177 -8.05 2.25 -22.06
CA TYR A 177 -6.89 1.51 -21.51
C TYR A 177 -6.74 0.08 -22.05
N GLY A 178 -7.77 -0.51 -22.63
CA GLY A 178 -7.68 -1.84 -23.27
C GLY A 178 -6.52 -1.94 -24.26
N PRO A 179 -6.38 -1.02 -25.24
CA PRO A 179 -5.25 -1.00 -26.15
C PRO A 179 -3.88 -0.84 -25.48
N VAL A 180 -3.83 -0.10 -24.36
CA VAL A 180 -2.60 0.07 -23.54
C VAL A 180 -2.20 -1.25 -22.89
N LEU A 181 -3.16 -1.99 -22.32
CA LEU A 181 -2.91 -3.28 -21.71
C LEU A 181 -2.41 -4.32 -22.74
N GLU A 182 -2.97 -4.32 -23.94
CA GLU A 182 -2.50 -5.17 -25.02
C GLU A 182 -1.08 -4.82 -25.47
N LEU A 183 -0.77 -3.51 -25.54
CA LEU A 183 0.58 -3.04 -25.85
C LEU A 183 1.60 -3.47 -24.80
N VAL A 184 1.25 -3.34 -23.51
CA VAL A 184 2.07 -3.80 -22.38
C VAL A 184 2.33 -5.31 -22.49
N ARG A 185 1.31 -6.12 -22.73
CA ARG A 185 1.46 -7.57 -22.95
C ARG A 185 2.41 -7.91 -24.09
N LYS A 186 2.26 -7.22 -25.21
CA LYS A 186 3.10 -7.44 -26.40
C LYS A 186 4.55 -7.07 -26.18
N ARG A 187 4.82 -6.02 -25.44
CA ARG A 187 6.18 -5.50 -25.19
C ARG A 187 6.83 -6.11 -23.94
N GLY A 188 6.03 -6.62 -23.00
CA GLY A 188 6.50 -7.11 -21.71
C GLY A 188 6.63 -6.02 -20.63
N PHE A 189 6.30 -4.77 -20.96
CA PHE A 189 6.37 -3.60 -20.06
C PHE A 189 5.42 -2.51 -20.50
#